data_aa749c434753d484fce8947573de2b18
#
_entry.id   aa749c434753d484fce8947573de2b18
#
_cell.length_a   1.000
_cell.length_b   1.000
_cell.length_c   1.000
_cell.angle_alpha   90.00
_cell.angle_beta   90.00
_cell.angle_gamma   90.00
#
_symmetry.space_group_name_H-M   'P 1'
#
loop_
_entity.id
_entity.type
_entity.pdbx_description
1 polymer ?
#
loop_
_entity_poly.entity_id
_entity_poly.type
_entity_poly.pdbx_seq_one_letter_code
_entity_poly.pdbx_strand_id
1 'polypeptide(L)'
;MRILLTWCLVFWSTGLWAQDRAFWLKEMDKMCRPVLESLAHDSLMIKMPQRVSIRTDNKESRIKVQYVEVLGRVLSGIAPWLQCEEGDAEEKALRKQYREWTLQGIRNSLDPSKKDYMRYDIAGQQLVDASFLAMAFVRAPWLWENLPQTDRERVVQAIRSTRQFKPGFSNWLLFSAMNEVFLAKYGYEHDAMRIDYALMQHEQWYVGDGMYKDGDSYAFDYYNSYVIHPYLANILVEITKKTKSYDGMWEKVKGRNARYAQIQERLIGQDGSFPPTGRSLIYRGAAFHHLADMAWRNALPKDLKPAQVRGALTAVIRKTLESPGTYKDGWLTLGLYGDQPNIADVYNNQGSPYLATAIFLPLGLSPQDPFWKDAPAKWTQQKVWEGQDVSHDPKIK
;
A
#
# COMPACT_ATOMS: atom_id res chain seq x y z
N MET A 1 11.84 -55.56 22.84
CA MET A 1 10.97 -54.52 23.40
C MET A 1 11.72 -53.18 23.32
N ARG A 2 11.73 -52.52 22.16
CA ARG A 2 12.25 -51.16 21.94
C ARG A 2 11.90 -50.70 20.52
N ILE A 3 10.66 -50.36 20.27
CA ILE A 3 10.24 -49.55 19.13
C ILE A 3 8.99 -48.82 19.63
N LEU A 4 9.11 -47.56 20.03
CA LEU A 4 8.00 -46.61 20.18
C LEU A 4 8.56 -45.31 20.78
N LEU A 5 9.19 -44.47 19.96
CA LEU A 5 9.48 -43.05 20.32
C LEU A 5 10.08 -42.30 19.15
N THR A 6 9.35 -42.18 18.02
CA THR A 6 9.82 -41.34 16.90
C THR A 6 8.68 -40.64 16.15
N TRP A 7 7.50 -40.48 16.71
CA TRP A 7 6.34 -39.90 15.99
C TRP A 7 5.76 -38.61 16.56
N CYS A 8 6.48 -37.88 17.44
CA CYS A 8 5.94 -36.66 18.08
C CYS A 8 6.59 -35.35 17.63
N LEU A 9 7.54 -35.33 16.68
CA LEU A 9 8.25 -34.08 16.34
C LEU A 9 7.84 -33.43 15.02
N VAL A 10 6.95 -34.01 14.23
CA VAL A 10 6.56 -33.45 12.92
C VAL A 10 5.34 -32.53 12.97
N PHE A 11 4.52 -32.59 14.03
CA PHE A 11 3.29 -31.81 14.12
C PHE A 11 3.42 -30.39 14.69
N TRP A 12 4.59 -29.97 15.16
CA TRP A 12 4.78 -28.64 15.74
C TRP A 12 5.28 -27.58 14.76
N SER A 13 5.79 -27.96 13.59
CA SER A 13 6.34 -26.99 12.64
C SER A 13 5.30 -26.34 11.72
N THR A 14 4.16 -26.97 11.51
CA THR A 14 3.10 -26.41 10.64
C THR A 14 2.23 -25.35 11.33
N GLY A 15 2.28 -25.22 12.65
CA GLY A 15 1.46 -24.26 13.41
C GLY A 15 1.96 -22.82 13.44
N LEU A 16 3.27 -22.59 13.36
CA LEU A 16 3.85 -21.24 13.53
C LEU A 16 3.69 -20.36 12.29
N TRP A 17 3.62 -20.91 11.10
CA TRP A 17 3.55 -20.15 9.83
C TRP A 17 2.13 -19.78 9.46
N ALA A 18 1.17 -20.62 9.76
CA ALA A 18 -0.24 -20.27 9.73
C ALA A 18 -0.57 -19.08 10.66
N GLN A 19 0.20 -18.92 11.74
CA GLN A 19 0.02 -17.84 12.72
C GLN A 19 0.34 -16.45 12.14
N ASP A 20 1.40 -16.30 11.29
CA ASP A 20 1.73 -14.99 10.70
C ASP A 20 0.62 -14.51 9.76
N ARG A 21 0.13 -15.37 8.86
CA ARG A 21 -0.94 -15.01 7.92
C ARG A 21 -2.24 -14.67 8.65
N ALA A 22 -2.64 -15.49 9.62
CA ALA A 22 -3.82 -15.24 10.45
C ALA A 22 -3.68 -13.93 11.25
N PHE A 23 -2.50 -13.66 11.78
CA PHE A 23 -2.19 -12.39 12.46
C PHE A 23 -2.33 -11.20 11.50
N TRP A 24 -1.77 -11.28 10.28
CA TRP A 24 -1.90 -10.21 9.29
C TRP A 24 -3.35 -9.98 8.88
N LEU A 25 -4.13 -11.04 8.67
CA LEU A 25 -5.56 -10.96 8.37
C LEU A 25 -6.33 -10.28 9.51
N LYS A 26 -6.04 -10.62 10.75
CA LYS A 26 -6.64 -9.99 11.93
C LYS A 26 -6.36 -8.48 11.99
N GLU A 27 -5.10 -8.08 11.80
CA GLU A 27 -4.73 -6.66 11.84
C GLU A 27 -5.27 -5.88 10.63
N MET A 28 -5.30 -6.49 9.44
CA MET A 28 -5.94 -5.92 8.27
C MET A 28 -7.45 -5.74 8.53
N ASP A 29 -8.13 -6.75 9.05
CA ASP A 29 -9.56 -6.70 9.35
C ASP A 29 -9.86 -5.60 10.38
N LYS A 30 -9.10 -5.54 11.48
CA LYS A 30 -9.24 -4.51 12.50
C LYS A 30 -9.12 -3.09 11.92
N MET A 31 -8.21 -2.89 10.95
CA MET A 31 -7.99 -1.60 10.32
C MET A 31 -9.06 -1.27 9.28
N CYS A 32 -9.41 -2.20 8.40
CA CYS A 32 -10.20 -1.93 7.21
C CYS A 32 -11.71 -2.07 7.43
N ARG A 33 -12.15 -2.93 8.36
CA ARG A 33 -13.56 -3.20 8.65
C ARG A 33 -14.37 -1.94 8.94
N PRO A 34 -13.96 -1.04 9.85
CA PRO A 34 -14.75 0.16 10.16
C PRO A 34 -15.00 1.03 8.93
N VAL A 35 -14.04 1.08 8.01
CA VAL A 35 -14.13 1.87 6.78
C VAL A 35 -15.09 1.22 5.78
N LEU A 36 -14.81 -0.03 5.38
CA LEU A 36 -15.55 -0.68 4.30
C LEU A 36 -16.97 -1.10 4.70
N GLU A 37 -17.16 -1.56 5.93
CA GLU A 37 -18.48 -1.85 6.45
C GLU A 37 -19.36 -0.59 6.55
N SER A 38 -18.81 0.51 7.07
CA SER A 38 -19.55 1.78 7.13
C SER A 38 -19.91 2.31 5.76
N LEU A 39 -18.97 2.23 4.80
CA LEU A 39 -19.19 2.67 3.42
C LEU A 39 -20.23 1.80 2.70
N ALA A 40 -20.21 0.48 2.92
CA ALA A 40 -21.22 -0.42 2.37
C ALA A 40 -22.64 -0.11 2.89
N HIS A 41 -22.75 0.37 4.13
CA HIS A 41 -24.01 0.78 4.76
C HIS A 41 -24.34 2.27 4.58
N ASP A 42 -23.69 2.98 3.67
CA ASP A 42 -23.93 4.42 3.40
C ASP A 42 -23.86 5.28 4.67
N SER A 43 -22.85 5.07 5.48
CA SER A 43 -22.68 5.66 6.82
C SER A 43 -21.27 6.07 7.19
N LEU A 44 -20.31 6.02 6.25
CA LEU A 44 -18.92 6.35 6.50
C LEU A 44 -18.76 7.82 6.94
N MET A 45 -19.38 8.76 6.24
CA MET A 45 -19.29 10.19 6.55
C MET A 45 -19.89 10.55 7.91
N ILE A 46 -20.81 9.71 8.43
CA ILE A 46 -21.42 9.89 9.75
C ILE A 46 -20.54 9.29 10.85
N LYS A 47 -19.92 8.10 10.59
CA LYS A 47 -19.20 7.33 11.62
C LYS A 47 -17.73 7.67 11.74
N MET A 48 -17.09 8.03 10.60
CA MET A 48 -15.65 8.31 10.57
C MET A 48 -15.34 9.60 11.32
N PRO A 49 -14.40 9.59 12.28
CA PRO A 49 -13.98 10.81 12.98
C PRO A 49 -13.43 11.88 12.04
N GLN A 50 -13.66 13.14 12.39
CA GLN A 50 -13.16 14.29 11.63
C GLN A 50 -11.88 14.85 12.26
N ARG A 51 -10.87 13.99 12.42
CA ARG A 51 -9.56 14.40 12.95
C ARG A 51 -8.69 14.92 11.82
N VAL A 52 -7.98 15.99 12.11
CA VAL A 52 -6.97 16.58 11.22
C VAL A 52 -5.72 16.91 12.02
N SER A 53 -4.60 17.10 11.33
CA SER A 53 -3.38 17.58 11.96
C SER A 53 -3.65 18.88 12.76
N ILE A 54 -3.02 18.96 13.92
CA ILE A 54 -3.06 20.18 14.75
C ILE A 54 -2.33 21.38 14.08
N ARG A 55 -1.57 21.11 13.03
CA ARG A 55 -0.80 22.11 12.26
C ARG A 55 -1.54 22.68 11.06
N THR A 56 -2.75 22.17 10.75
CA THR A 56 -3.48 22.65 9.57
C THR A 56 -4.20 23.96 9.84
N ASP A 57 -4.08 24.91 8.90
CA ASP A 57 -4.79 26.18 8.93
C ASP A 57 -6.21 26.05 8.37
N ASN A 58 -6.54 24.97 7.68
CA ASN A 58 -7.81 24.76 7.02
C ASN A 58 -8.41 23.39 7.33
N LYS A 59 -8.99 23.26 8.51
CA LYS A 59 -9.62 22.04 9.00
C LYS A 59 -10.73 21.54 8.06
N GLU A 60 -11.59 22.44 7.62
CA GLU A 60 -12.73 22.09 6.77
C GLU A 60 -12.28 21.47 5.43
N SER A 61 -11.28 22.09 4.78
CA SER A 61 -10.70 21.55 3.54
C SER A 61 -10.11 20.15 3.72
N ARG A 62 -9.46 19.91 4.87
CA ARG A 62 -8.88 18.57 5.16
C ARG A 62 -9.94 17.51 5.41
N ILE A 63 -11.03 17.86 6.09
CA ILE A 63 -12.17 16.95 6.32
C ILE A 63 -12.88 16.62 5.01
N LYS A 64 -13.08 17.58 4.10
CA LYS A 64 -13.75 17.35 2.82
C LYS A 64 -13.06 16.29 1.94
N VAL A 65 -11.73 16.17 2.03
CA VAL A 65 -10.96 15.25 1.18
C VAL A 65 -10.72 13.88 1.83
N GLN A 66 -10.91 13.71 3.15
CA GLN A 66 -10.53 12.51 3.89
C GLN A 66 -11.24 11.23 3.42
N TYR A 67 -12.43 11.33 2.84
CA TYR A 67 -13.24 10.17 2.48
C TYR A 67 -12.77 9.48 1.20
N VAL A 68 -12.40 10.25 0.16
CA VAL A 68 -11.73 9.70 -1.03
C VAL A 68 -10.37 9.15 -0.65
N GLU A 69 -9.65 9.85 0.24
CA GLU A 69 -8.34 9.45 0.73
C GLU A 69 -8.39 8.08 1.42
N VAL A 70 -9.29 7.87 2.37
CA VAL A 70 -9.40 6.60 3.09
C VAL A 70 -9.83 5.47 2.15
N LEU A 71 -10.78 5.71 1.25
CA LEU A 71 -11.25 4.72 0.28
C LEU A 71 -10.13 4.25 -0.64
N GLY A 72 -9.44 5.19 -1.29
CA GLY A 72 -8.34 4.89 -2.21
C GLY A 72 -7.20 4.15 -1.52
N ARG A 73 -6.79 4.61 -0.35
CA ARG A 73 -5.69 4.02 0.43
C ARG A 73 -6.00 2.61 0.91
N VAL A 74 -7.18 2.40 1.51
CA VAL A 74 -7.61 1.06 1.94
C VAL A 74 -7.65 0.10 0.76
N LEU A 75 -8.32 0.48 -0.32
CA LEU A 75 -8.48 -0.42 -1.46
C LEU A 75 -7.14 -0.71 -2.15
N SER A 76 -6.25 0.27 -2.31
CA SER A 76 -4.93 0.04 -2.93
C SER A 76 -4.08 -0.97 -2.15
N GLY A 77 -4.20 -1.00 -0.82
CA GLY A 77 -3.45 -1.92 0.04
C GLY A 77 -4.02 -3.35 0.04
N ILE A 78 -5.35 -3.50 0.03
CA ILE A 78 -5.98 -4.84 0.13
C ILE A 78 -6.42 -5.41 -1.22
N ALA A 79 -6.32 -4.65 -2.32
CA ALA A 79 -6.74 -5.09 -3.65
C ALA A 79 -6.17 -6.46 -4.06
N PRO A 80 -4.86 -6.75 -3.86
CA PRO A 80 -4.32 -8.07 -4.17
C PRO A 80 -4.98 -9.21 -3.37
N TRP A 81 -5.31 -8.97 -2.11
CA TRP A 81 -6.03 -9.96 -1.31
C TRP A 81 -7.46 -10.17 -1.79
N LEU A 82 -8.15 -9.10 -2.20
CA LEU A 82 -9.49 -9.21 -2.81
C LEU A 82 -9.45 -9.98 -4.14
N GLN A 83 -8.36 -9.89 -4.90
CA GLN A 83 -8.15 -10.65 -6.14
C GLN A 83 -7.88 -12.14 -5.89
N CYS A 84 -7.24 -12.50 -4.77
CA CYS A 84 -6.82 -13.86 -4.46
C CYS A 84 -8.04 -14.80 -4.27
N GLU A 85 -7.96 -16.03 -4.79
CA GLU A 85 -9.02 -17.05 -4.61
C GLU A 85 -8.65 -18.11 -3.56
N GLU A 86 -7.37 -18.19 -3.18
CA GLU A 86 -6.87 -19.17 -2.26
C GLU A 86 -6.97 -18.72 -0.79
N GLY A 87 -6.95 -19.68 0.13
CA GLY A 87 -7.08 -19.47 1.57
C GLY A 87 -7.87 -20.61 2.21
N ASP A 88 -7.88 -20.68 3.52
CA ASP A 88 -8.77 -21.57 4.26
C ASP A 88 -10.23 -21.09 4.21
N ALA A 89 -11.12 -21.83 4.84
CA ALA A 89 -12.57 -21.54 4.82
C ALA A 89 -12.89 -20.20 5.50
N GLU A 90 -12.19 -19.87 6.57
CA GLU A 90 -12.39 -18.64 7.35
C GLU A 90 -11.93 -17.42 6.54
N GLU A 91 -10.72 -17.47 5.96
CA GLU A 91 -10.20 -16.41 5.10
C GLU A 91 -11.08 -16.19 3.87
N LYS A 92 -11.57 -17.26 3.23
CA LYS A 92 -12.48 -17.17 2.09
C LYS A 92 -13.82 -16.52 2.46
N ALA A 93 -14.37 -16.85 3.62
CA ALA A 93 -15.61 -16.23 4.12
C ALA A 93 -15.40 -14.73 4.40
N LEU A 94 -14.29 -14.38 5.07
CA LEU A 94 -13.91 -12.99 5.32
C LEU A 94 -13.73 -12.22 4.00
N ARG A 95 -13.02 -12.76 3.04
CA ARG A 95 -12.79 -12.15 1.72
C ARG A 95 -14.09 -11.94 0.96
N LYS A 96 -15.00 -12.91 0.98
CA LYS A 96 -16.34 -12.76 0.38
C LYS A 96 -17.07 -11.56 0.97
N GLN A 97 -17.09 -11.42 2.29
CA GLN A 97 -17.71 -10.28 2.97
C GLN A 97 -17.06 -8.95 2.54
N TYR A 98 -15.72 -8.89 2.46
CA TYR A 98 -14.98 -7.71 2.03
C TYR A 98 -15.21 -7.37 0.56
N ARG A 99 -15.35 -8.36 -0.31
CA ARG A 99 -15.74 -8.20 -1.71
C ARG A 99 -17.11 -7.53 -1.84
N GLU A 100 -18.09 -7.99 -1.07
CA GLU A 100 -19.44 -7.42 -1.03
C GLU A 100 -19.41 -5.97 -0.53
N TRP A 101 -18.74 -5.71 0.59
CA TRP A 101 -18.57 -4.35 1.12
C TRP A 101 -17.85 -3.41 0.17
N THR A 102 -16.82 -3.89 -0.49
CA THR A 102 -16.04 -3.08 -1.43
C THR A 102 -16.88 -2.66 -2.63
N LEU A 103 -17.56 -3.59 -3.28
CA LEU A 103 -18.40 -3.28 -4.44
C LEU A 103 -19.56 -2.34 -4.07
N GLN A 104 -20.25 -2.62 -2.95
CA GLN A 104 -21.32 -1.75 -2.47
C GLN A 104 -20.78 -0.37 -2.04
N GLY A 105 -19.63 -0.33 -1.37
CA GLY A 105 -18.98 0.89 -0.94
C GLY A 105 -18.55 1.79 -2.12
N ILE A 106 -17.95 1.20 -3.15
CA ILE A 106 -17.62 1.95 -4.38
C ILE A 106 -18.90 2.54 -4.99
N ARG A 107 -19.99 1.78 -5.08
CA ARG A 107 -21.28 2.26 -5.57
C ARG A 107 -21.79 3.44 -4.74
N ASN A 108 -21.82 3.30 -3.41
CA ASN A 108 -22.30 4.35 -2.50
C ASN A 108 -21.46 5.62 -2.61
N SER A 109 -20.12 5.48 -2.77
CA SER A 109 -19.21 6.62 -2.89
C SER A 109 -19.36 7.42 -4.19
N LEU A 110 -19.95 6.83 -5.22
CA LEU A 110 -20.08 7.43 -6.56
C LEU A 110 -21.53 7.79 -6.96
N ASP A 111 -22.51 7.47 -6.13
CA ASP A 111 -23.91 7.79 -6.39
C ASP A 111 -24.30 9.08 -5.68
N PRO A 112 -24.66 10.17 -6.42
CA PRO A 112 -25.04 11.45 -5.82
C PRO A 112 -26.26 11.39 -4.88
N SER A 113 -27.05 10.33 -4.94
CA SER A 113 -28.20 10.14 -4.06
C SER A 113 -27.84 9.58 -2.67
N LYS A 114 -26.58 9.17 -2.48
CA LYS A 114 -26.09 8.54 -1.26
C LYS A 114 -25.51 9.55 -0.28
N LYS A 115 -25.55 9.21 1.01
CA LYS A 115 -24.96 10.03 2.09
C LYS A 115 -23.44 10.05 1.99
N ASP A 116 -22.85 8.93 1.55
CA ASP A 116 -21.39 8.78 1.39
C ASP A 116 -20.90 9.18 0.00
N TYR A 117 -21.69 9.96 -0.76
CA TYR A 117 -21.26 10.47 -2.07
C TYR A 117 -20.00 11.31 -1.97
N MET A 118 -18.97 10.92 -2.71
CA MET A 118 -17.66 11.55 -2.73
C MET A 118 -17.42 12.33 -4.02
N ARG A 119 -17.04 13.60 -3.90
CA ARG A 119 -16.67 14.46 -5.02
C ARG A 119 -15.18 14.39 -5.29
N TYR A 120 -14.80 14.20 -6.55
CA TYR A 120 -13.41 14.11 -7.02
C TYR A 120 -12.90 15.39 -7.69
N ASP A 121 -13.73 16.45 -7.70
CA ASP A 121 -13.52 17.71 -8.42
C ASP A 121 -13.41 18.93 -7.49
N ILE A 122 -13.23 18.75 -6.18
CA ILE A 122 -13.33 19.83 -5.19
C ILE A 122 -11.98 20.39 -4.71
N ALA A 123 -10.89 19.62 -4.83
CA ALA A 123 -9.56 20.05 -4.37
C ALA A 123 -8.47 19.27 -5.09
N GLY A 124 -7.26 19.85 -5.19
CA GLY A 124 -6.10 19.18 -5.80
C GLY A 124 -5.71 17.86 -5.13
N GLN A 125 -6.01 17.70 -3.84
CA GLN A 125 -5.79 16.44 -3.11
C GLN A 125 -6.52 15.24 -3.76
N GLN A 126 -7.67 15.45 -4.40
CA GLN A 126 -8.40 14.39 -5.08
C GLN A 126 -7.61 13.75 -6.23
N LEU A 127 -6.68 14.48 -6.86
CA LEU A 127 -5.77 13.91 -7.85
C LEU A 127 -4.92 12.78 -7.25
N VAL A 128 -4.44 12.98 -6.02
CA VAL A 128 -3.67 12.00 -5.24
C VAL A 128 -4.55 10.80 -4.88
N ASP A 129 -5.69 11.07 -4.26
CA ASP A 129 -6.51 10.03 -3.65
C ASP A 129 -7.24 9.18 -4.68
N ALA A 130 -7.67 9.77 -5.80
CA ALA A 130 -8.17 9.04 -6.97
C ALA A 130 -7.12 8.09 -7.55
N SER A 131 -5.84 8.45 -7.51
CA SER A 131 -4.78 7.59 -8.05
C SER A 131 -4.54 6.33 -7.22
N PHE A 132 -4.77 6.37 -5.89
CA PHE A 132 -4.77 5.16 -5.07
C PHE A 132 -5.96 4.25 -5.41
N LEU A 133 -7.14 4.82 -5.65
CA LEU A 133 -8.29 4.05 -6.14
C LEU A 133 -8.02 3.45 -7.53
N ALA A 134 -7.45 4.23 -8.45
CA ALA A 134 -7.01 3.75 -9.76
C ALA A 134 -6.01 2.60 -9.65
N MET A 135 -5.03 2.72 -8.74
CA MET A 135 -4.05 1.66 -8.46
C MET A 135 -4.72 0.38 -7.91
N ALA A 136 -5.78 0.50 -7.09
CA ALA A 136 -6.52 -0.67 -6.62
C ALA A 136 -7.12 -1.46 -7.80
N PHE A 137 -7.75 -0.77 -8.76
CA PHE A 137 -8.26 -1.41 -9.99
C PHE A 137 -7.14 -1.97 -10.88
N VAL A 138 -5.98 -1.31 -10.93
CA VAL A 138 -4.83 -1.82 -11.68
C VAL A 138 -4.30 -3.11 -11.05
N ARG A 139 -4.20 -3.18 -9.72
CA ARG A 139 -3.71 -4.33 -8.96
C ARG A 139 -4.68 -5.51 -8.94
N ALA A 140 -5.98 -5.23 -8.96
CA ALA A 140 -7.03 -6.23 -8.87
C ALA A 140 -8.10 -6.04 -9.95
N PRO A 141 -7.91 -6.60 -11.16
CA PRO A 141 -8.92 -6.58 -12.23
C PRO A 141 -10.29 -7.09 -11.79
N TRP A 142 -10.34 -8.03 -10.83
CA TRP A 142 -11.58 -8.53 -10.24
C TRP A 142 -12.52 -7.39 -9.79
N LEU A 143 -11.98 -6.32 -9.20
CA LEU A 143 -12.79 -5.16 -8.78
C LEU A 143 -13.52 -4.51 -9.97
N TRP A 144 -12.82 -4.35 -11.09
CA TRP A 144 -13.41 -3.78 -12.30
C TRP A 144 -14.43 -4.71 -12.93
N GLU A 145 -14.10 -5.99 -13.04
CA GLU A 145 -14.91 -7.01 -13.69
C GLU A 145 -16.26 -7.24 -12.98
N ASN A 146 -16.32 -7.02 -11.66
CA ASN A 146 -17.50 -7.22 -10.85
C ASN A 146 -18.32 -5.94 -10.60
N LEU A 147 -17.90 -4.78 -11.12
CA LEU A 147 -18.72 -3.57 -11.10
C LEU A 147 -19.72 -3.59 -12.27
N PRO A 148 -20.99 -3.20 -12.06
CA PRO A 148 -21.92 -2.90 -13.14
C PRO A 148 -21.39 -1.80 -14.07
N GLN A 149 -21.83 -1.82 -15.33
CA GLN A 149 -21.37 -0.84 -16.33
C GLN A 149 -21.60 0.61 -15.90
N THR A 150 -22.74 0.91 -15.31
CA THR A 150 -23.06 2.24 -14.78
C THR A 150 -22.09 2.72 -13.71
N ASP A 151 -21.64 1.81 -12.82
CA ASP A 151 -20.71 2.14 -11.77
C ASP A 151 -19.28 2.29 -12.35
N ARG A 152 -18.89 1.48 -13.36
CA ARG A 152 -17.64 1.66 -14.10
C ARG A 152 -17.57 3.05 -14.76
N GLU A 153 -18.66 3.50 -15.38
CA GLU A 153 -18.75 4.82 -15.99
C GLU A 153 -18.60 5.94 -14.95
N ARG A 154 -19.22 5.79 -13.76
CA ARG A 154 -19.05 6.72 -12.65
C ARG A 154 -17.60 6.77 -12.14
N VAL A 155 -16.92 5.62 -12.01
CA VAL A 155 -15.49 5.56 -11.68
C VAL A 155 -14.65 6.32 -12.72
N VAL A 156 -14.89 6.08 -14.01
CA VAL A 156 -14.18 6.76 -15.09
C VAL A 156 -14.39 8.27 -15.04
N GLN A 157 -15.62 8.72 -14.85
CA GLN A 157 -15.95 10.14 -14.70
C GLN A 157 -15.28 10.77 -13.49
N ALA A 158 -15.30 10.09 -12.32
CA ALA A 158 -14.64 10.54 -11.10
C ALA A 158 -13.13 10.72 -11.31
N ILE A 159 -12.46 9.73 -11.90
CA ILE A 159 -11.02 9.81 -12.18
C ILE A 159 -10.73 10.91 -13.20
N ARG A 160 -11.48 11.01 -14.29
CA ARG A 160 -11.31 12.07 -15.30
C ARG A 160 -11.52 13.47 -14.75
N SER A 161 -12.42 13.66 -13.80
CA SER A 161 -12.68 14.97 -13.18
C SER A 161 -11.44 15.53 -12.49
N THR A 162 -10.50 14.69 -12.08
CA THR A 162 -9.23 15.12 -11.45
C THR A 162 -8.26 15.75 -12.44
N ARG A 163 -8.46 15.61 -13.76
CA ARG A 163 -7.61 16.21 -14.81
C ARG A 163 -7.56 17.74 -14.74
N GLN A 164 -8.56 18.38 -14.15
CA GLN A 164 -8.58 19.83 -13.95
C GLN A 164 -7.48 20.31 -13.00
N PHE A 165 -6.96 19.45 -12.12
CA PHE A 165 -5.92 19.80 -11.18
C PHE A 165 -4.54 19.66 -11.79
N LYS A 166 -3.75 20.71 -11.69
CA LYS A 166 -2.33 20.66 -12.07
C LYS A 166 -1.55 19.91 -10.99
N PRO A 167 -0.85 18.81 -11.33
CA PRO A 167 0.03 18.15 -10.39
C PRO A 167 1.20 19.05 -10.00
N GLY A 168 1.65 18.97 -8.75
CA GLY A 168 2.90 19.57 -8.33
C GLY A 168 4.09 18.93 -9.09
N PHE A 169 5.18 19.69 -9.26
CA PHE A 169 6.41 19.19 -9.88
C PHE A 169 7.20 18.35 -8.86
N SER A 170 6.67 17.15 -8.57
CA SER A 170 7.12 16.21 -7.55
C SER A 170 6.55 14.81 -7.84
N ASN A 171 6.53 13.91 -6.86
CA ASN A 171 5.82 12.62 -6.94
C ASN A 171 4.35 12.75 -7.42
N TRP A 172 3.75 13.95 -7.37
CA TRP A 172 2.40 14.20 -7.85
C TRP A 172 2.22 13.91 -9.34
N LEU A 173 3.30 13.96 -10.13
CA LEU A 173 3.27 13.55 -11.54
C LEU A 173 2.89 12.07 -11.67
N LEU A 174 3.34 11.20 -10.74
CA LEU A 174 2.98 9.79 -10.74
C LEU A 174 1.50 9.54 -10.42
N PHE A 175 0.89 10.36 -9.56
CA PHE A 175 -0.55 10.27 -9.31
C PHE A 175 -1.35 10.59 -10.57
N SER A 176 -0.97 11.65 -11.27
CA SER A 176 -1.58 12.00 -12.56
C SER A 176 -1.43 10.87 -13.58
N ALA A 177 -0.21 10.32 -13.71
CA ALA A 177 0.08 9.21 -14.62
C ALA A 177 -0.71 7.94 -14.28
N MET A 178 -0.85 7.58 -13.00
CA MET A 178 -1.60 6.39 -12.58
C MET A 178 -3.08 6.47 -12.96
N ASN A 179 -3.69 7.65 -12.83
CA ASN A 179 -5.07 7.87 -13.28
C ASN A 179 -5.22 7.61 -14.80
N GLU A 180 -4.25 8.04 -15.59
CA GLU A 180 -4.25 7.80 -17.04
C GLU A 180 -3.94 6.34 -17.39
N VAL A 181 -3.06 5.67 -16.63
CA VAL A 181 -2.77 4.24 -16.80
C VAL A 181 -4.01 3.38 -16.52
N PHE A 182 -4.80 3.73 -15.50
CA PHE A 182 -6.08 3.07 -15.25
C PHE A 182 -7.02 3.21 -16.48
N LEU A 183 -7.17 4.42 -17.02
CA LEU A 183 -8.00 4.67 -18.21
C LEU A 183 -7.48 3.86 -19.40
N ALA A 184 -6.17 3.88 -19.64
CA ALA A 184 -5.52 3.11 -20.70
C ALA A 184 -5.74 1.60 -20.54
N LYS A 185 -5.61 1.06 -19.32
CA LYS A 185 -5.78 -0.36 -19.03
C LYS A 185 -7.16 -0.87 -19.45
N TYR A 186 -8.19 -0.09 -19.15
CA TYR A 186 -9.58 -0.49 -19.40
C TYR A 186 -10.16 0.05 -20.73
N GLY A 187 -9.29 0.52 -21.64
CA GLY A 187 -9.68 0.88 -23.00
C GLY A 187 -10.34 2.24 -23.17
N TYR A 188 -10.23 3.11 -22.17
CA TYR A 188 -10.74 4.47 -22.24
C TYR A 188 -9.70 5.43 -22.83
N GLU A 189 -10.20 6.54 -23.38
CA GLU A 189 -9.34 7.65 -23.80
C GLU A 189 -8.52 8.14 -22.62
N HIS A 190 -7.20 8.29 -22.82
CA HIS A 190 -6.22 8.65 -21.80
C HIS A 190 -5.20 9.64 -22.36
N ASP A 191 -4.60 10.42 -21.48
CA ASP A 191 -3.56 11.38 -21.82
C ASP A 191 -2.17 10.73 -21.67
N ALA A 192 -1.63 10.26 -22.79
CA ALA A 192 -0.31 9.62 -22.83
C ALA A 192 0.81 10.59 -22.41
N MET A 193 0.67 11.92 -22.68
CA MET A 193 1.68 12.91 -22.28
C MET A 193 1.85 12.98 -20.76
N ARG A 194 0.80 12.82 -19.98
CA ARG A 194 0.89 12.77 -18.51
C ARG A 194 1.69 11.57 -18.02
N ILE A 195 1.55 10.43 -18.70
CA ILE A 195 2.33 9.22 -18.39
C ILE A 195 3.79 9.44 -18.78
N ASP A 196 4.05 9.85 -20.01
CA ASP A 196 5.40 10.08 -20.53
C ASP A 196 6.16 11.10 -19.70
N TYR A 197 5.54 12.24 -19.41
CA TYR A 197 6.15 13.29 -18.62
C TYR A 197 6.53 12.83 -17.22
N ALA A 198 5.64 12.09 -16.53
CA ALA A 198 5.93 11.56 -15.21
C ALA A 198 7.11 10.58 -15.23
N LEU A 199 7.15 9.68 -16.20
CA LEU A 199 8.23 8.70 -16.33
C LEU A 199 9.56 9.36 -16.65
N MET A 200 9.59 10.30 -17.62
CA MET A 200 10.79 11.04 -18.00
C MET A 200 11.35 11.88 -16.85
N GLN A 201 10.50 12.55 -16.07
CA GLN A 201 10.96 13.33 -14.92
C GLN A 201 11.55 12.43 -13.83
N HIS A 202 10.95 11.29 -13.53
CA HIS A 202 11.50 10.38 -12.54
C HIS A 202 12.81 9.72 -13.00
N GLU A 203 13.01 9.51 -14.30
CA GLU A 203 14.35 9.10 -14.80
C GLU A 203 15.41 10.17 -14.53
N GLN A 204 15.08 11.45 -14.69
CA GLN A 204 15.98 12.58 -14.38
C GLN A 204 16.20 12.77 -12.86
N TRP A 205 15.22 12.39 -12.04
CA TRP A 205 15.29 12.53 -10.59
C TRP A 205 15.99 11.35 -9.90
N TYR A 206 16.43 10.34 -10.63
CA TYR A 206 17.21 9.26 -10.05
C TYR A 206 18.57 9.79 -9.57
N VAL A 207 18.91 9.52 -8.31
CA VAL A 207 20.17 10.00 -7.69
C VAL A 207 21.18 8.89 -7.39
N GLY A 208 20.88 7.66 -7.79
CA GLY A 208 21.74 6.50 -7.54
C GLY A 208 21.27 5.68 -6.34
N ASP A 209 21.83 4.50 -6.21
CA ASP A 209 21.62 3.56 -5.10
C ASP A 209 20.15 3.26 -4.77
N GLY A 210 19.31 3.17 -5.81
CA GLY A 210 17.89 2.91 -5.67
C GLY A 210 17.04 4.11 -5.22
N MET A 211 17.60 5.32 -5.13
CA MET A 211 16.91 6.49 -4.59
C MET A 211 16.54 7.50 -5.68
N TYR A 212 15.40 8.16 -5.48
CA TYR A 212 14.91 9.25 -6.32
C TYR A 212 14.71 10.52 -5.50
N LYS A 213 14.95 11.67 -6.13
CA LYS A 213 14.45 12.96 -5.63
C LYS A 213 12.93 13.01 -5.74
N ASP A 214 12.34 13.88 -4.95
CA ASP A 214 10.91 14.21 -5.03
C ASP A 214 10.75 15.63 -5.61
N GLY A 215 10.88 15.75 -6.91
CA GLY A 215 11.02 17.03 -7.61
C GLY A 215 12.48 17.49 -7.67
N ASP A 216 12.72 18.79 -7.53
CA ASP A 216 14.06 19.37 -7.67
C ASP A 216 14.98 19.05 -6.48
N SER A 217 14.43 18.68 -5.34
CA SER A 217 15.16 18.47 -4.11
C SER A 217 15.09 17.02 -3.65
N TYR A 218 16.20 16.51 -3.12
CA TYR A 218 16.24 15.24 -2.41
C TYR A 218 15.80 15.44 -0.96
N ALA A 219 14.95 14.57 -0.47
CA ALA A 219 14.57 14.49 0.93
C ALA A 219 14.81 13.06 1.46
N PHE A 220 15.47 12.96 2.60
CA PHE A 220 15.66 11.68 3.28
C PHE A 220 14.37 11.35 4.06
N ASP A 221 13.41 10.78 3.37
CA ASP A 221 12.11 10.36 3.88
C ASP A 221 11.66 9.05 3.22
N TYR A 222 10.46 8.59 3.54
CA TYR A 222 9.92 7.34 3.01
C TYR A 222 9.11 7.51 1.71
N TYR A 223 9.12 8.67 1.02
CA TYR A 223 8.35 8.86 -0.21
C TYR A 223 8.81 7.97 -1.37
N ASN A 224 10.08 7.56 -1.38
CA ASN A 224 10.53 6.52 -2.29
C ASN A 224 9.75 5.21 -2.10
N SER A 225 9.37 4.87 -0.85
CA SER A 225 8.55 3.71 -0.53
C SER A 225 7.05 3.96 -0.62
N TYR A 226 6.57 5.09 -0.05
CA TYR A 226 5.13 5.37 -0.04
C TYR A 226 4.55 5.44 -1.45
N VAL A 227 5.30 6.05 -2.39
CA VAL A 227 4.80 6.44 -3.71
C VAL A 227 5.74 6.06 -4.85
N ILE A 228 7.00 6.56 -4.89
CA ILE A 228 7.77 6.61 -6.12
C ILE A 228 7.98 5.22 -6.73
N HIS A 229 8.60 4.30 -6.00
CA HIS A 229 8.85 2.95 -6.51
C HIS A 229 7.57 2.16 -6.80
N PRO A 230 6.55 2.10 -5.91
CA PRO A 230 5.34 1.35 -6.20
C PRO A 230 4.56 1.90 -7.40
N TYR A 231 4.51 3.23 -7.56
CA TYR A 231 3.82 3.83 -8.71
C TYR A 231 4.57 3.58 -10.01
N LEU A 232 5.89 3.79 -10.05
CA LEU A 232 6.72 3.47 -11.22
C LEU A 232 6.54 2.01 -11.64
N ALA A 233 6.55 1.08 -10.68
CA ALA A 233 6.37 -0.34 -10.96
C ALA A 233 4.98 -0.64 -11.56
N ASN A 234 3.90 -0.10 -10.96
CA ASN A 234 2.54 -0.33 -11.44
C ASN A 234 2.31 0.31 -12.83
N ILE A 235 2.81 1.53 -13.06
CA ILE A 235 2.71 2.24 -14.33
C ILE A 235 3.47 1.45 -15.43
N LEU A 236 4.74 1.12 -15.18
CA LEU A 236 5.58 0.46 -16.19
C LEU A 236 5.10 -0.96 -16.51
N VAL A 237 4.65 -1.74 -15.53
CA VAL A 237 4.08 -3.07 -15.76
C VAL A 237 2.85 -3.00 -16.70
N GLU A 238 2.02 -1.98 -16.59
CA GLU A 238 0.84 -1.87 -17.46
C GLU A 238 1.18 -1.28 -18.84
N ILE A 239 2.05 -0.28 -18.90
CA ILE A 239 2.38 0.40 -20.16
C ILE A 239 3.25 -0.48 -21.08
N THR A 240 4.17 -1.28 -20.55
CA THR A 240 5.01 -2.19 -21.34
C THR A 240 4.21 -3.33 -21.98
N LYS A 241 3.00 -3.62 -21.50
CA LYS A 241 2.08 -4.54 -22.19
C LYS A 241 1.53 -3.94 -23.50
N LYS A 242 1.53 -2.62 -23.63
CA LYS A 242 0.92 -1.89 -24.76
C LYS A 242 1.96 -1.38 -25.75
N THR A 243 3.16 -1.04 -25.29
CA THR A 243 4.24 -0.48 -26.12
C THR A 243 5.61 -0.94 -25.63
N LYS A 244 6.55 -1.09 -26.58
CA LYS A 244 7.96 -1.43 -26.31
C LYS A 244 8.81 -0.21 -25.92
N SER A 245 8.28 0.98 -26.04
CA SER A 245 9.02 2.23 -25.82
C SER A 245 9.62 2.36 -24.42
N TYR A 246 9.05 1.68 -23.43
CA TYR A 246 9.49 1.75 -22.04
C TYR A 246 10.20 0.49 -21.51
N ASP A 247 10.44 -0.53 -22.37
CA ASP A 247 11.10 -1.77 -21.94
C ASP A 247 12.48 -1.49 -21.30
N GLY A 248 13.29 -0.63 -21.92
CA GLY A 248 14.61 -0.25 -21.38
C GLY A 248 14.54 0.49 -20.04
N MET A 249 13.54 1.35 -19.85
CA MET A 249 13.31 2.01 -18.56
C MET A 249 12.86 1.00 -17.52
N TRP A 250 11.96 0.08 -17.87
CA TRP A 250 11.48 -0.95 -16.96
C TRP A 250 12.63 -1.82 -16.44
N GLU A 251 13.58 -2.23 -17.30
CA GLU A 251 14.75 -2.99 -16.86
C GLU A 251 15.58 -2.24 -15.83
N LYS A 252 15.83 -0.93 -16.03
CA LYS A 252 16.52 -0.09 -15.05
C LYS A 252 15.76 0.00 -13.73
N VAL A 253 14.44 0.27 -13.81
CA VAL A 253 13.58 0.42 -12.62
C VAL A 253 13.52 -0.87 -11.82
N LYS A 254 13.49 -2.05 -12.45
CA LYS A 254 13.58 -3.34 -11.75
C LYS A 254 14.86 -3.44 -10.89
N GLY A 255 16.01 -3.06 -11.42
CA GLY A 255 17.28 -3.04 -10.68
C GLY A 255 17.24 -2.06 -9.50
N ARG A 256 16.72 -0.84 -9.71
CA ARG A 256 16.55 0.18 -8.68
C ARG A 256 15.58 -0.27 -7.57
N ASN A 257 14.48 -0.92 -7.96
CA ASN A 257 13.50 -1.50 -7.04
C ASN A 257 14.14 -2.58 -6.15
N ALA A 258 14.92 -3.48 -6.75
CA ALA A 258 15.62 -4.53 -6.02
C ALA A 258 16.60 -3.93 -4.99
N ARG A 259 17.39 -2.93 -5.40
CA ARG A 259 18.32 -2.25 -4.49
C ARG A 259 17.59 -1.54 -3.34
N TYR A 260 16.53 -0.81 -3.62
CA TYR A 260 15.80 -0.11 -2.57
C TYR A 260 15.10 -1.08 -1.60
N ALA A 261 14.66 -2.25 -2.07
CA ALA A 261 14.14 -3.30 -1.19
C ALA A 261 15.20 -3.83 -0.20
N GLN A 262 16.45 -3.99 -0.64
CA GLN A 262 17.57 -4.35 0.23
C GLN A 262 17.81 -3.29 1.32
N ILE A 263 17.82 -2.01 0.95
CA ILE A 263 17.94 -0.91 1.90
C ILE A 263 16.80 -0.93 2.91
N GLN A 264 15.56 -1.09 2.43
CA GLN A 264 14.38 -1.10 3.30
C GLN A 264 14.41 -2.23 4.33
N GLU A 265 14.77 -3.45 3.92
CA GLU A 265 14.85 -4.58 4.84
C GLU A 265 15.89 -4.31 5.95
N ARG A 266 17.02 -3.69 5.60
CA ARG A 266 18.08 -3.31 6.55
C ARG A 266 17.70 -2.16 7.48
N LEU A 267 16.70 -1.34 7.14
CA LEU A 267 16.20 -0.27 8.00
C LEU A 267 15.28 -0.79 9.12
N ILE A 268 14.79 -2.04 9.04
CA ILE A 268 13.90 -2.61 10.05
C ILE A 268 14.71 -3.12 11.24
N GLY A 269 14.60 -2.46 12.38
CA GLY A 269 15.22 -2.84 13.64
C GLY A 269 14.77 -4.22 14.13
N GLN A 270 15.51 -4.82 15.08
CA GLN A 270 15.23 -6.15 15.60
C GLN A 270 13.80 -6.30 16.16
N ASP A 271 13.23 -5.23 16.68
CA ASP A 271 11.89 -5.15 17.30
C ASP A 271 10.83 -4.58 16.35
N GLY A 272 11.12 -4.43 15.05
CA GLY A 272 10.24 -3.82 14.07
C GLY A 272 10.23 -2.29 14.08
N SER A 273 11.04 -1.63 14.91
CA SER A 273 11.23 -0.18 14.84
C SER A 273 12.03 0.21 13.58
N PHE A 274 11.90 1.46 13.16
CA PHE A 274 12.65 2.03 12.05
C PHE A 274 12.88 3.53 12.27
N PRO A 275 13.85 4.16 11.60
CA PRO A 275 14.16 5.57 11.81
C PRO A 275 12.92 6.47 11.62
N PRO A 276 12.50 7.25 12.64
CA PRO A 276 11.36 8.16 12.53
C PRO A 276 11.79 9.47 11.86
N THR A 277 12.20 9.37 10.59
CA THR A 277 12.72 10.50 9.82
C THR A 277 11.80 10.88 8.66
N GLY A 278 11.78 12.16 8.32
CA GLY A 278 11.01 12.70 7.20
C GLY A 278 9.55 12.98 7.55
N ARG A 279 8.80 13.33 6.51
CA ARG A 279 7.37 13.66 6.57
C ARG A 279 6.49 12.41 6.49
N SER A 280 5.21 12.55 6.82
CA SER A 280 4.16 11.53 6.66
C SER A 280 4.36 10.27 7.52
N LEU A 281 5.04 10.39 8.65
CA LEU A 281 5.30 9.26 9.55
C LEU A 281 4.03 8.58 10.07
N ILE A 282 2.90 9.28 10.09
CA ILE A 282 1.60 8.71 10.47
C ILE A 282 1.11 7.62 9.51
N TYR A 283 1.76 7.43 8.35
CA TYR A 283 1.46 6.32 7.44
C TYR A 283 2.01 4.98 7.94
N ARG A 284 2.66 4.96 9.11
CA ARG A 284 3.05 3.75 9.86
C ARG A 284 3.80 2.74 8.98
N GLY A 285 3.31 1.49 8.95
CA GLY A 285 3.88 0.41 8.15
C GLY A 285 3.99 0.65 6.65
N ALA A 286 3.31 1.67 6.10
CA ALA A 286 3.51 2.06 4.70
C ALA A 286 4.93 2.57 4.41
N ALA A 287 5.74 2.88 5.42
CA ALA A 287 7.18 3.11 5.25
C ALA A 287 7.86 1.96 4.49
N PHE A 288 7.25 0.78 4.50
CA PHE A 288 7.69 -0.43 3.79
C PHE A 288 6.72 -0.89 2.69
N HIS A 289 5.91 0.03 2.15
CA HIS A 289 5.02 -0.24 1.01
C HIS A 289 5.78 -0.86 -0.16
N HIS A 290 6.94 -0.30 -0.51
CA HIS A 290 7.74 -0.84 -1.60
C HIS A 290 8.25 -2.27 -1.31
N LEU A 291 8.76 -2.55 -0.11
CA LEU A 291 9.21 -3.89 0.27
C LEU A 291 8.07 -4.91 0.21
N ALA A 292 6.86 -4.52 0.66
CA ALA A 292 5.66 -5.33 0.57
C ALA A 292 5.20 -5.53 -0.88
N ASP A 293 5.29 -4.51 -1.74
CA ASP A 293 4.97 -4.60 -3.18
C ASP A 293 5.95 -5.53 -3.91
N MET A 294 7.25 -5.48 -3.58
CA MET A 294 8.26 -6.40 -4.13
C MET A 294 8.02 -7.85 -3.70
N ALA A 295 7.65 -8.07 -2.44
CA ALA A 295 7.28 -9.41 -1.95
C ALA A 295 6.04 -9.94 -2.67
N TRP A 296 4.97 -9.15 -2.76
CA TRP A 296 3.75 -9.53 -3.47
C TRP A 296 3.98 -9.87 -4.96
N ARG A 297 4.87 -9.12 -5.61
CA ARG A 297 5.21 -9.36 -7.03
C ARG A 297 6.14 -10.54 -7.25
N ASN A 298 6.59 -11.23 -6.20
CA ASN A 298 7.67 -12.23 -6.28
C ASN A 298 8.93 -11.67 -6.96
N ALA A 299 9.25 -10.40 -6.68
CA ALA A 299 10.34 -9.63 -7.29
C ALA A 299 11.45 -9.26 -6.29
N LEU A 300 11.48 -9.91 -5.14
CA LEU A 300 12.56 -9.71 -4.16
C LEU A 300 13.91 -10.08 -4.76
N PRO A 301 15.00 -9.32 -4.48
CA PRO A 301 16.33 -9.70 -4.90
C PRO A 301 16.76 -11.02 -4.25
N LYS A 302 17.67 -11.75 -4.91
CA LYS A 302 18.05 -13.13 -4.54
C LYS A 302 18.59 -13.29 -3.12
N ASP A 303 19.18 -12.26 -2.57
CA ASP A 303 19.74 -12.22 -1.21
C ASP A 303 18.68 -11.96 -0.11
N LEU A 304 17.46 -11.57 -0.48
CA LEU A 304 16.33 -11.41 0.44
C LEU A 304 15.36 -12.61 0.33
N LYS A 305 15.43 -13.51 1.30
CA LYS A 305 14.48 -14.64 1.35
C LYS A 305 13.06 -14.14 1.66
N PRO A 306 12.03 -14.66 0.99
CA PRO A 306 10.63 -14.27 1.27
C PRO A 306 10.24 -14.36 2.74
N ALA A 307 10.60 -15.47 3.43
CA ALA A 307 10.32 -15.63 4.86
C ALA A 307 11.08 -14.63 5.76
N GLN A 308 12.27 -14.16 5.34
CA GLN A 308 13.02 -13.10 6.03
C GLN A 308 12.25 -11.77 5.95
N VAL A 309 11.76 -11.41 4.78
CA VAL A 309 10.95 -10.21 4.56
C VAL A 309 9.62 -10.31 5.30
N ARG A 310 8.96 -11.48 5.31
CA ARG A 310 7.77 -11.72 6.13
C ARG A 310 8.03 -11.42 7.60
N GLY A 311 9.09 -11.97 8.18
CA GLY A 311 9.43 -11.74 9.59
C GLY A 311 9.64 -10.27 9.90
N ALA A 312 10.40 -9.56 9.06
CA ALA A 312 10.67 -8.13 9.20
C ALA A 312 9.38 -7.30 9.14
N LEU A 313 8.53 -7.53 8.12
CA LEU A 313 7.26 -6.82 7.97
C LEU A 313 6.27 -7.16 9.10
N THR A 314 6.24 -8.42 9.57
CA THR A 314 5.42 -8.81 10.73
C THR A 314 5.84 -8.04 11.98
N ALA A 315 7.14 -7.84 12.21
CA ALA A 315 7.63 -7.05 13.33
C ALA A 315 7.20 -5.57 13.22
N VAL A 316 7.25 -4.98 12.02
CA VAL A 316 6.74 -3.62 11.77
C VAL A 316 5.24 -3.51 12.03
N ILE A 317 4.44 -4.48 11.57
CA ILE A 317 2.99 -4.51 11.82
C ILE A 317 2.73 -4.53 13.33
N ARG A 318 3.36 -5.45 14.08
CA ARG A 318 3.23 -5.51 15.56
C ARG A 318 3.61 -4.17 16.17
N LYS A 319 4.77 -3.64 15.83
CA LYS A 319 5.28 -2.39 16.40
C LYS A 319 4.32 -1.21 16.18
N THR A 320 3.78 -1.06 14.98
CA THR A 320 3.01 0.12 14.62
C THR A 320 1.50 -0.01 14.81
N LEU A 321 0.94 -1.22 14.88
CA LEU A 321 -0.50 -1.44 14.98
C LEU A 321 -0.97 -1.98 16.33
N GLU A 322 -0.12 -2.74 17.07
CA GLU A 322 -0.48 -3.22 18.41
C GLU A 322 -0.12 -2.23 19.53
N SER A 323 0.54 -1.10 19.19
CA SER A 323 0.92 -0.10 20.21
C SER A 323 -0.32 0.55 20.87
N PRO A 324 -0.26 0.83 22.18
CA PRO A 324 -1.36 1.48 22.90
C PRO A 324 -1.75 2.81 22.27
N GLY A 325 -3.04 3.09 22.14
CA GLY A 325 -3.56 4.33 21.55
C GLY A 325 -3.53 4.39 20.01
N THR A 326 -3.12 3.32 19.32
CA THR A 326 -3.16 3.24 17.85
C THR A 326 -4.59 3.34 17.31
N TYR A 327 -5.54 2.79 18.03
CA TYR A 327 -6.96 2.86 17.70
C TYR A 327 -7.73 3.59 18.80
N LYS A 328 -8.66 4.45 18.38
CA LYS A 328 -9.66 5.08 19.25
C LYS A 328 -11.03 4.86 18.64
N ASP A 329 -11.94 4.25 19.40
CA ASP A 329 -13.30 3.90 18.98
C ASP A 329 -13.32 3.09 17.65
N GLY A 330 -12.33 2.20 17.47
CA GLY A 330 -12.16 1.37 16.27
C GLY A 330 -11.43 2.04 15.09
N TRP A 331 -11.14 3.35 15.16
CA TRP A 331 -10.49 4.11 14.08
C TRP A 331 -9.01 4.36 14.38
N LEU A 332 -8.17 4.33 13.34
CA LEU A 332 -6.75 4.70 13.48
C LEU A 332 -6.59 6.13 13.98
N THR A 333 -5.62 6.34 14.87
CA THR A 333 -5.20 7.66 15.32
C THR A 333 -4.10 8.25 14.45
N LEU A 334 -3.83 9.56 14.57
CA LEU A 334 -2.73 10.23 13.88
C LEU A 334 -1.43 10.01 14.68
N GLY A 335 -0.58 9.11 14.22
CA GLY A 335 0.69 8.82 14.87
C GLY A 335 1.43 7.66 14.20
N LEU A 336 2.69 7.48 14.53
CA LEU A 336 3.53 6.34 14.14
C LEU A 336 3.38 5.20 15.13
N TYR A 337 3.42 5.51 16.42
CA TYR A 337 3.33 4.58 17.53
C TYR A 337 2.30 5.11 18.53
N GLY A 338 1.07 4.61 18.47
CA GLY A 338 -0.06 5.16 19.22
C GLY A 338 -0.60 6.46 18.62
N ASP A 339 -1.16 7.35 19.47
CA ASP A 339 -1.68 8.67 19.10
C ASP A 339 -0.60 9.74 19.33
N GLN A 340 -0.07 10.29 18.25
CA GLN A 340 1.04 11.27 18.27
C GLN A 340 0.73 12.43 17.31
N PRO A 341 -0.22 13.30 17.65
CA PRO A 341 -0.71 14.33 16.72
C PRO A 341 0.37 15.35 16.30
N ASN A 342 1.44 15.51 17.09
CA ASN A 342 2.54 16.44 16.77
C ASN A 342 3.43 15.99 15.60
N ILE A 343 3.44 14.69 15.23
CA ILE A 343 4.20 14.22 14.07
C ILE A 343 3.39 14.27 12.77
N ALA A 344 2.11 14.64 12.84
CA ALA A 344 1.27 14.78 11.66
C ALA A 344 1.60 16.06 10.89
N ASP A 345 1.73 15.94 9.58
CA ASP A 345 1.97 17.10 8.70
C ASP A 345 0.69 17.90 8.46
N VAL A 346 0.84 19.14 8.01
CA VAL A 346 -0.26 20.09 7.79
C VAL A 346 -1.39 19.56 6.90
N TYR A 347 -1.08 18.64 6.00
CA TYR A 347 -2.04 18.04 5.06
C TYR A 347 -2.74 16.78 5.60
N ASN A 348 -2.33 16.25 6.75
CA ASN A 348 -2.87 14.99 7.25
C ASN A 348 -4.26 15.14 7.87
N ASN A 349 -5.10 14.16 7.63
CA ASN A 349 -6.45 14.01 8.14
C ASN A 349 -6.72 12.56 8.57
N GLN A 350 -7.95 12.25 8.98
CA GLN A 350 -8.33 10.91 9.45
C GLN A 350 -8.16 9.81 8.39
N GLY A 351 -8.21 10.13 7.09
CA GLY A 351 -7.96 9.17 6.00
C GLY A 351 -6.48 8.85 5.80
N SER A 352 -5.61 9.78 6.20
CA SER A 352 -4.17 9.71 5.90
C SER A 352 -3.45 8.47 6.45
N PRO A 353 -3.64 8.03 7.71
CA PRO A 353 -2.94 6.87 8.27
C PRO A 353 -3.31 5.54 7.60
N TYR A 354 -4.41 5.48 6.84
CA TYR A 354 -4.84 4.26 6.16
C TYR A 354 -3.96 3.83 4.99
N LEU A 355 -2.95 4.64 4.59
CA LEU A 355 -1.89 4.14 3.72
C LEU A 355 -1.13 2.96 4.34
N ALA A 356 -1.16 2.82 5.66
CA ALA A 356 -0.63 1.67 6.37
C ALA A 356 -1.12 0.31 5.82
N THR A 357 -2.29 0.26 5.16
CA THR A 357 -2.79 -0.95 4.51
C THR A 357 -1.87 -1.50 3.44
N ALA A 358 -1.01 -0.67 2.85
CA ALA A 358 -0.05 -1.10 1.84
C ALA A 358 0.95 -2.16 2.32
N ILE A 359 1.18 -2.28 3.65
CA ILE A 359 2.02 -3.35 4.19
C ILE A 359 1.38 -4.73 4.02
N PHE A 360 0.06 -4.82 3.83
CA PHE A 360 -0.68 -6.07 3.67
C PHE A 360 -0.73 -6.60 2.24
N LEU A 361 -0.07 -5.97 1.25
CA LEU A 361 -0.02 -6.45 -0.14
C LEU A 361 0.31 -7.94 -0.27
N PRO A 362 1.26 -8.53 0.52
CA PRO A 362 1.57 -9.95 0.47
C PRO A 362 0.41 -10.89 0.84
N LEU A 363 -0.68 -10.42 1.46
CA LEU A 363 -1.89 -11.24 1.63
C LEU A 363 -2.52 -11.66 0.29
N GLY A 364 -2.21 -10.95 -0.79
CA GLY A 364 -2.59 -11.33 -2.15
C GLY A 364 -1.84 -12.55 -2.71
N LEU A 365 -0.79 -13.03 -2.04
CA LEU A 365 -0.11 -14.27 -2.41
C LEU A 365 -0.89 -15.50 -1.92
N SER A 366 -0.75 -16.62 -2.65
CA SER A 366 -1.22 -17.92 -2.18
C SER A 366 -0.68 -18.26 -0.79
N PRO A 367 -1.45 -18.88 0.10
CA PRO A 367 -0.91 -19.44 1.34
C PRO A 367 0.23 -20.45 1.13
N GLN A 368 0.35 -20.99 -0.09
CA GLN A 368 1.41 -21.94 -0.48
C GLN A 368 2.65 -21.24 -1.04
N ASP A 369 2.61 -19.91 -1.20
CA ASP A 369 3.76 -19.14 -1.65
C ASP A 369 4.92 -19.23 -0.64
N PRO A 370 6.20 -19.27 -1.07
CA PRO A 370 7.36 -19.25 -0.19
C PRO A 370 7.34 -18.15 0.87
N PHE A 371 6.74 -17.00 0.56
CA PHE A 371 6.56 -15.90 1.53
C PHE A 371 5.80 -16.39 2.79
N TRP A 372 4.77 -17.21 2.62
CA TRP A 372 3.93 -17.69 3.73
C TRP A 372 4.38 -19.03 4.29
N LYS A 373 4.75 -19.99 3.42
CA LYS A 373 4.97 -21.38 3.84
C LYS A 373 6.40 -21.68 4.31
N ASP A 374 7.40 -20.87 3.90
CA ASP A 374 8.78 -21.14 4.28
C ASP A 374 9.01 -20.90 5.78
N ALA A 375 9.93 -21.65 6.35
CA ALA A 375 10.34 -21.55 7.75
C ALA A 375 10.74 -20.09 8.10
N PRO A 376 10.44 -19.60 9.31
CA PRO A 376 10.88 -18.28 9.74
C PRO A 376 12.39 -18.10 9.55
N ALA A 377 12.77 -16.94 9.03
CA ALA A 377 14.17 -16.59 8.80
C ALA A 377 14.45 -15.21 9.38
N LYS A 378 15.59 -15.09 10.05
CA LYS A 378 16.05 -13.81 10.61
C LYS A 378 16.34 -12.83 9.48
N TRP A 379 15.94 -11.57 9.65
CA TRP A 379 16.31 -10.50 8.74
C TRP A 379 17.65 -9.88 9.09
N THR A 380 18.17 -9.01 8.25
CA THR A 380 19.57 -8.55 8.33
C THR A 380 19.91 -7.91 9.68
N GLN A 381 19.07 -7.06 10.24
CA GLN A 381 19.29 -6.44 11.55
C GLN A 381 19.41 -7.49 12.67
N GLN A 382 18.56 -8.51 12.67
CA GLN A 382 18.66 -9.59 13.68
C GLN A 382 19.96 -10.35 13.54
N LYS A 383 20.36 -10.72 12.31
CA LYS A 383 21.62 -11.44 12.06
C LYS A 383 22.83 -10.64 12.54
N VAL A 384 22.93 -9.39 12.13
CA VAL A 384 24.08 -8.51 12.47
C VAL A 384 24.22 -8.32 13.97
N TRP A 385 23.12 -7.97 14.64
CA TRP A 385 23.17 -7.68 16.09
C TRP A 385 23.26 -8.92 16.98
N GLU A 386 23.12 -10.11 16.39
CA GLU A 386 23.44 -11.39 17.02
C GLU A 386 24.88 -11.85 16.70
N GLY A 387 25.68 -11.04 16.01
CA GLY A 387 27.06 -11.34 15.68
C GLY A 387 27.24 -12.30 14.51
N GLN A 388 26.19 -12.53 13.70
CA GLN A 388 26.32 -13.35 12.50
C GLN A 388 27.04 -12.57 11.40
N ASP A 389 27.94 -13.25 10.68
CA ASP A 389 28.58 -12.69 9.50
C ASP A 389 27.55 -12.60 8.35
N VAL A 390 27.41 -11.41 7.78
CA VAL A 390 26.50 -11.14 6.66
C VAL A 390 27.28 -10.48 5.52
N SER A 391 26.81 -10.67 4.29
CA SER A 391 27.41 -10.03 3.13
C SER A 391 27.41 -8.51 3.27
N HIS A 392 28.49 -7.87 2.80
CA HIS A 392 28.58 -6.41 2.73
C HIS A 392 27.44 -5.83 1.87
N ASP A 393 27.15 -4.56 2.05
CA ASP A 393 26.08 -3.84 1.37
C ASP A 393 26.66 -2.90 0.29
N PRO A 394 26.85 -3.38 -0.96
CA PRO A 394 27.43 -2.57 -2.02
C PRO A 394 26.40 -1.60 -2.58
N LYS A 395 26.80 -0.34 -2.79
CA LYS A 395 25.99 0.59 -3.60
C LYS A 395 25.88 0.15 -5.05
N ILE A 396 24.78 0.49 -5.72
CA ILE A 396 24.66 0.40 -7.18
C ILE A 396 24.81 1.79 -7.81
N LYS A 397 25.35 1.81 -9.04
CA LYS A 397 25.49 3.05 -9.83
C LYS A 397 24.19 3.49 -10.48
#